data_7458cb6332bfbf8a4d9698cd8b982785
#
_entry.id   7458cb6332bfbf8a4d9698cd8b982785
#
_cell.length_a   1.000
_cell.length_b   1.000
_cell.length_c   1.000
_cell.angle_alpha   90.00
_cell.angle_beta   90.00
_cell.angle_gamma   90.00
#
_symmetry.space_group_name_H-M   'P 1'
#
loop_
_entity.id
_entity.type
_entity.pdbx_description
1 polymer ?
#
loop_
_entity_poly.entity_id
_entity_poly.type
_entity_poly.pdbx_seq_one_letter_code
_entity_poly.pdbx_strand_id
1 'polypeptide(L)'
;KAVLAKAHMFQRDYESARPLLDDIINNGPFALVDNFHDNFKVATENNIESILEVQMSVGDGGSGQNGFWGDNLNFPYGSGPGGCCGFFQPSQNLVNAFKTGADGLPLLDNFNDEDVKNDEGLASSDPFEPYTGNLDPRLDWTVGRRGIPFLNWGDHPGRNWIRDQSFAGPYTFKKFFAANGDNAGAESP
;
A
#
# COMPACT_ATOMS: atom_id res chain seq x y z
N LYS A 1 22.79 -11.77 -6.75
CA LYS A 1 22.90 -12.11 -5.30
C LYS A 1 21.52 -12.08 -4.65
N ALA A 2 20.72 -11.00 -4.75
CA ALA A 2 19.42 -10.86 -4.09
C ALA A 2 18.42 -12.00 -4.41
N VAL A 3 18.25 -12.33 -5.71
CA VAL A 3 17.36 -13.43 -6.13
C VAL A 3 17.85 -14.79 -5.58
N LEU A 4 19.14 -15.02 -5.55
CA LEU A 4 19.71 -16.26 -4.98
C LEU A 4 19.49 -16.32 -3.46
N ALA A 5 19.72 -15.23 -2.73
CA ALA A 5 19.42 -15.16 -1.31
C ALA A 5 17.94 -15.45 -1.03
N LYS A 6 17.03 -14.87 -1.82
CA LYS A 6 15.59 -15.15 -1.74
C LYS A 6 15.27 -16.64 -1.97
N ALA A 7 15.93 -17.29 -2.95
CA ALA A 7 15.74 -18.72 -3.19
C ALA A 7 16.19 -19.57 -1.99
N HIS A 8 17.33 -19.27 -1.37
CA HIS A 8 17.76 -19.93 -0.14
C HIS A 8 16.77 -19.70 1.02
N MET A 9 16.27 -18.49 1.18
CA MET A 9 15.25 -18.19 2.22
C MET A 9 13.98 -19.02 2.05
N PHE A 10 13.49 -19.21 0.82
CA PHE A 10 12.33 -20.08 0.57
C PHE A 10 12.60 -21.56 0.93
N GLN A 11 13.85 -21.99 0.85
CA GLN A 11 14.28 -23.33 1.27
C GLN A 11 14.60 -23.39 2.78
N ARG A 12 14.46 -22.27 3.52
CA ARG A 12 14.86 -22.12 4.92
C ARG A 12 16.38 -22.33 5.15
N ASP A 13 17.16 -22.20 4.10
CA ASP A 13 18.62 -22.23 4.16
C ASP A 13 19.16 -20.81 4.46
N TYR A 14 18.99 -20.41 5.70
CA TYR A 14 19.37 -19.06 6.16
C TYR A 14 20.89 -18.89 6.22
N GLU A 15 21.65 -19.96 6.40
CA GLU A 15 23.11 -19.93 6.44
C GLU A 15 23.70 -19.55 5.07
N SER A 16 23.14 -20.06 3.99
CA SER A 16 23.54 -19.67 2.63
C SER A 16 22.98 -18.31 2.20
N ALA A 17 21.81 -17.93 2.70
CA ALA A 17 21.20 -16.62 2.38
C ALA A 17 21.95 -15.45 3.02
N ARG A 18 22.37 -15.59 4.28
CA ARG A 18 22.96 -14.53 5.09
C ARG A 18 24.17 -13.85 4.45
N PRO A 19 25.22 -14.56 4.01
CA PRO A 19 26.39 -13.91 3.43
C PRO A 19 26.09 -13.16 2.13
N LEU A 20 25.07 -13.58 1.38
CA LEU A 20 24.62 -12.88 0.18
C LEU A 20 23.92 -11.57 0.53
N LEU A 21 23.11 -11.56 1.60
CA LEU A 21 22.41 -10.36 2.10
C LEU A 21 23.39 -9.39 2.75
N ASP A 22 24.31 -9.89 3.58
CA ASP A 22 25.38 -9.09 4.21
C ASP A 22 26.25 -8.39 3.15
N ASP A 23 26.55 -9.08 2.04
CA ASP A 23 27.30 -8.48 0.95
C ASP A 23 26.53 -7.39 0.20
N ILE A 24 25.21 -7.55 0.02
CA ILE A 24 24.36 -6.52 -0.58
C ILE A 24 24.30 -5.29 0.33
N ILE A 25 24.13 -5.48 1.64
CA ILE A 25 23.99 -4.40 2.62
C ILE A 25 25.29 -3.63 2.78
N ASN A 26 26.43 -4.35 2.90
CA ASN A 26 27.70 -3.73 3.28
C ASN A 26 28.52 -3.24 2.07
N ASN A 27 28.34 -3.85 0.91
CA ASN A 27 29.17 -3.61 -0.29
C ASN A 27 28.35 -3.18 -1.52
N GLY A 28 27.02 -3.23 -1.46
CA GLY A 28 26.16 -2.76 -2.53
C GLY A 28 25.99 -1.24 -2.48
N PRO A 29 25.53 -0.63 -3.58
CA PRO A 29 25.22 0.79 -3.65
C PRO A 29 23.84 1.14 -3.09
N PHE A 30 23.19 0.22 -2.38
CA PHE A 30 21.80 0.32 -1.95
C PHE A 30 21.67 0.89 -0.54
N ALA A 31 20.60 1.63 -0.31
CA ALA A 31 20.21 2.16 1.01
C ALA A 31 18.70 2.27 1.09
N LEU A 32 18.14 2.36 2.29
CA LEU A 32 16.74 2.71 2.47
C LEU A 32 16.53 4.18 2.11
N VAL A 33 15.41 4.50 1.47
CA VAL A 33 14.99 5.89 1.25
C VAL A 33 14.48 6.50 2.56
N ASP A 34 14.69 7.79 2.75
CA ASP A 34 14.28 8.50 3.97
C ASP A 34 12.76 8.55 4.13
N ASN A 35 12.03 8.58 3.02
CA ASN A 35 10.58 8.63 3.00
C ASN A 35 10.04 7.37 2.34
N PHE A 36 9.33 6.54 3.10
CA PHE A 36 8.74 5.28 2.62
C PHE A 36 7.94 5.43 1.33
N HIS A 37 7.19 6.54 1.19
CA HIS A 37 6.35 6.76 0.02
C HIS A 37 7.15 7.01 -1.27
N ASP A 38 8.41 7.38 -1.19
CA ASP A 38 9.25 7.59 -2.37
C ASP A 38 9.51 6.28 -3.15
N ASN A 39 9.25 5.13 -2.55
CA ASN A 39 9.24 3.85 -3.28
C ASN A 39 8.03 3.66 -4.21
N PHE A 40 7.04 4.57 -4.14
CA PHE A 40 5.75 4.43 -4.83
C PHE A 40 5.38 5.66 -5.65
N LYS A 41 6.34 6.51 -5.98
CA LYS A 41 6.13 7.70 -6.80
C LYS A 41 6.83 7.56 -8.15
N VAL A 42 6.17 8.02 -9.22
CA VAL A 42 6.77 8.10 -10.56
C VAL A 42 8.06 8.93 -10.55
N ALA A 43 8.08 10.05 -9.84
CA ALA A 43 9.23 10.96 -9.77
C ALA A 43 10.49 10.35 -9.11
N THR A 44 10.33 9.26 -8.38
CA THR A 44 11.41 8.61 -7.60
C THR A 44 11.61 7.14 -7.97
N GLU A 45 11.16 6.74 -9.15
CA GLU A 45 11.43 5.41 -9.71
C GLU A 45 12.92 5.10 -9.77
N ASN A 46 13.27 3.83 -9.69
CA ASN A 46 14.64 3.35 -9.71
C ASN A 46 15.55 4.01 -8.66
N ASN A 47 14.99 4.30 -7.49
CA ASN A 47 15.73 4.93 -6.40
C ASN A 47 16.78 4.00 -5.78
N ILE A 48 17.51 4.51 -4.79
CA ILE A 48 18.63 3.79 -4.15
C ILE A 48 18.20 2.51 -3.41
N GLU A 49 16.92 2.33 -3.10
CA GLU A 49 16.38 1.11 -2.47
C GLU A 49 16.15 0.00 -3.50
N SER A 50 16.03 0.33 -4.79
CA SER A 50 15.75 -0.65 -5.83
C SER A 50 16.96 -1.52 -6.14
N ILE A 51 16.86 -2.82 -5.89
CA ILE A 51 17.92 -3.81 -6.18
C ILE A 51 17.68 -4.47 -7.53
N LEU A 52 16.46 -4.80 -7.86
CA LEU A 52 16.05 -5.43 -9.11
C LEU A 52 14.57 -5.16 -9.36
N GLU A 53 14.29 -4.51 -10.45
CA GLU A 53 12.94 -4.22 -10.91
C GLU A 53 12.73 -4.70 -12.33
N VAL A 54 11.52 -5.14 -12.64
CA VAL A 54 11.07 -5.32 -14.01
C VAL A 54 10.30 -4.07 -14.37
N GLN A 55 10.91 -3.20 -15.16
CA GLN A 55 10.32 -1.95 -15.56
C GLN A 55 9.14 -2.20 -16.50
N MET A 56 7.99 -1.66 -16.14
CA MET A 56 6.82 -1.58 -16.98
C MET A 56 6.60 -0.13 -17.37
N SER A 57 6.39 0.15 -18.62
CA SER A 57 6.20 1.52 -19.08
C SER A 57 4.95 1.65 -19.93
N VAL A 58 4.36 2.83 -19.87
CA VAL A 58 3.27 3.21 -20.74
C VAL A 58 3.84 3.78 -22.03
N GLY A 59 3.23 3.44 -23.16
CA GLY A 59 3.66 3.97 -24.46
C GLY A 59 4.90 3.31 -25.06
N ASP A 60 5.31 2.15 -24.57
CA ASP A 60 6.42 1.34 -25.07
C ASP A 60 6.11 0.55 -26.36
N GLY A 61 4.90 0.74 -26.93
CA GLY A 61 4.41 0.00 -28.11
C GLY A 61 3.73 -1.32 -27.78
N GLY A 62 3.66 -1.70 -26.50
CA GLY A 62 2.85 -2.80 -26.00
C GLY A 62 1.35 -2.48 -26.02
N SER A 63 0.51 -3.44 -25.63
CA SER A 63 -0.91 -3.15 -25.39
C SER A 63 -1.02 -2.24 -24.16
N GLY A 64 -1.99 -1.31 -24.16
CA GLY A 64 -2.17 -0.33 -23.07
C GLY A 64 -2.36 -0.90 -21.68
N GLN A 65 -2.50 -2.22 -21.54
CA GLN A 65 -2.61 -2.89 -20.23
C GLN A 65 -1.26 -3.40 -19.67
N ASN A 66 -0.20 -3.37 -20.47
CA ASN A 66 1.08 -3.90 -20.01
C ASN A 66 1.75 -3.02 -18.95
N GLY A 67 1.42 -1.73 -18.90
CA GLY A 67 2.00 -0.78 -17.95
C GLY A 67 1.32 -0.71 -16.58
N PHE A 68 0.15 -1.32 -16.39
CA PHE A 68 -0.62 -1.18 -15.15
C PHE A 68 -1.33 -2.47 -14.67
N TRP A 69 -0.60 -3.55 -14.72
CA TRP A 69 -1.14 -4.86 -14.27
C TRP A 69 -1.48 -4.89 -12.79
N GLY A 70 -0.78 -4.12 -11.96
CA GLY A 70 -0.94 -4.14 -10.52
C GLY A 70 -2.07 -3.27 -9.98
N ASP A 71 -2.54 -2.30 -10.73
CA ASP A 71 -3.47 -1.27 -10.26
C ASP A 71 -4.78 -1.18 -11.04
N ASN A 72 -4.92 -2.02 -12.06
CA ASN A 72 -6.14 -2.06 -12.86
C ASN A 72 -7.35 -2.38 -11.98
N LEU A 73 -8.39 -1.53 -12.03
CA LEU A 73 -9.64 -1.64 -11.29
C LEU A 73 -9.60 -1.30 -9.79
N ASN A 74 -8.50 -0.90 -9.20
CA ASN A 74 -8.39 -0.61 -7.76
C ASN A 74 -8.47 0.88 -7.40
N PHE A 75 -9.03 1.71 -8.27
CA PHE A 75 -9.33 3.10 -8.00
C PHE A 75 -10.44 3.27 -6.96
N PRO A 76 -10.44 4.37 -6.17
CA PRO A 76 -11.59 4.73 -5.35
C PRO A 76 -12.88 4.80 -6.16
N TYR A 77 -13.98 4.33 -5.56
CA TYR A 77 -15.28 4.26 -6.21
C TYR A 77 -15.98 5.64 -6.29
N GLY A 78 -16.92 5.75 -7.19
CA GLY A 78 -17.87 6.85 -7.24
C GLY A 78 -17.24 8.21 -7.51
N SER A 79 -17.29 9.12 -6.55
CA SER A 79 -16.73 10.47 -6.64
C SER A 79 -15.24 10.55 -6.29
N GLY A 80 -14.60 9.43 -6.05
CA GLY A 80 -13.18 9.39 -5.70
C GLY A 80 -12.26 9.69 -6.88
N PRO A 81 -10.98 9.96 -6.61
CA PRO A 81 -9.99 10.14 -7.64
C PRO A 81 -9.90 8.88 -8.51
N GLY A 82 -9.74 9.05 -9.82
CA GLY A 82 -9.82 7.97 -10.80
C GLY A 82 -11.24 7.58 -11.22
N GLY A 83 -12.25 7.86 -10.41
CA GLY A 83 -13.68 7.79 -10.77
C GLY A 83 -14.20 6.44 -11.27
N CYS A 84 -13.56 5.33 -10.87
CA CYS A 84 -13.91 3.96 -11.32
C CYS A 84 -14.09 3.09 -10.07
N CYS A 85 -14.14 2.14 -10.13
CA CYS A 85 -14.39 0.71 -10.07
C CYS A 85 -14.42 0.20 -8.64
N GLY A 86 -13.53 0.66 -7.73
CA GLY A 86 -13.54 0.32 -6.30
C GLY A 86 -13.38 -1.17 -6.01
N PHE A 87 -12.65 -1.87 -6.85
CA PHE A 87 -12.31 -3.27 -6.60
C PHE A 87 -11.10 -3.40 -5.67
N PHE A 88 -10.81 -4.63 -5.22
CA PHE A 88 -9.70 -4.93 -4.32
C PHE A 88 -9.75 -4.14 -3.01
N GLN A 89 -10.95 -3.95 -2.46
CA GLN A 89 -11.11 -3.31 -1.16
C GLN A 89 -10.28 -4.07 -0.10
N PRO A 90 -9.43 -3.36 0.66
CA PRO A 90 -8.72 -3.95 1.78
C PRO A 90 -9.68 -4.53 2.82
N SER A 91 -9.36 -5.68 3.37
CA SER A 91 -10.19 -6.31 4.40
C SER A 91 -9.92 -5.70 5.79
N GLN A 92 -10.92 -5.80 6.67
CA GLN A 92 -10.75 -5.47 8.09
C GLN A 92 -9.59 -6.25 8.71
N ASN A 93 -9.44 -7.52 8.36
CA ASN A 93 -8.34 -8.37 8.83
C ASN A 93 -6.96 -7.80 8.42
N LEU A 94 -6.81 -7.32 7.18
CA LEU A 94 -5.59 -6.66 6.75
C LEU A 94 -5.32 -5.41 7.60
N VAL A 95 -6.31 -4.57 7.83
CA VAL A 95 -6.16 -3.35 8.65
C VAL A 95 -5.78 -3.69 10.08
N ASN A 96 -6.41 -4.71 10.68
CA ASN A 96 -6.09 -5.18 12.01
C ASN A 96 -4.64 -5.67 12.13
N ALA A 97 -4.09 -6.28 11.08
CA ALA A 97 -2.70 -6.76 11.07
C ALA A 97 -1.65 -5.65 11.19
N PHE A 98 -2.05 -4.39 11.00
CA PHE A 98 -1.19 -3.22 11.26
C PHE A 98 -1.24 -2.71 12.70
N LYS A 99 -2.03 -3.32 13.60
CA LYS A 99 -2.00 -2.95 15.01
C LYS A 99 -0.67 -3.31 15.66
N THR A 100 -0.21 -2.41 16.52
CA THR A 100 1.03 -2.60 17.27
C THR A 100 0.79 -2.50 18.78
N GLY A 101 1.68 -3.08 19.54
CA GLY A 101 1.77 -2.83 20.97
C GLY A 101 2.26 -1.40 21.27
N ALA A 102 2.31 -1.05 22.54
CA ALA A 102 2.87 0.23 22.99
C ALA A 102 4.37 0.38 22.69
N ASP A 103 5.05 -0.74 22.48
CA ASP A 103 6.45 -0.85 22.09
C ASP A 103 6.69 -0.70 20.58
N GLY A 104 5.61 -0.55 19.79
CA GLY A 104 5.65 -0.44 18.34
C GLY A 104 5.80 -1.78 17.61
N LEU A 105 5.85 -2.91 18.31
CA LEU A 105 5.94 -4.23 17.68
C LEU A 105 4.57 -4.75 17.25
N PRO A 106 4.49 -5.55 16.17
CA PRO A 106 3.21 -6.09 15.69
C PRO A 106 2.58 -7.05 16.71
N LEU A 107 1.26 -7.05 16.76
CA LEU A 107 0.48 -8.01 17.55
C LEU A 107 0.38 -9.32 16.76
N LEU A 108 1.19 -10.33 17.09
CA LEU A 108 1.32 -11.55 16.30
C LEU A 108 0.08 -12.46 16.38
N ASP A 109 -0.48 -12.64 17.58
CA ASP A 109 -1.51 -13.65 17.83
C ASP A 109 -2.90 -13.05 18.07
N ASN A 110 -2.99 -11.82 18.53
CA ASN A 110 -4.23 -11.20 18.98
C ASN A 110 -4.62 -9.94 18.20
N PHE A 111 -4.05 -9.73 17.01
CA PHE A 111 -4.36 -8.55 16.19
C PHE A 111 -5.82 -8.48 15.74
N ASN A 112 -6.54 -9.61 15.68
CA ASN A 112 -7.94 -9.70 15.30
C ASN A 112 -8.94 -9.79 16.47
N ASP A 113 -8.48 -9.74 17.72
CA ASP A 113 -9.39 -9.83 18.88
C ASP A 113 -10.33 -8.62 18.98
N GLU A 114 -9.86 -7.47 18.53
CA GLU A 114 -10.65 -6.24 18.41
C GLU A 114 -10.37 -5.57 17.08
N ASP A 115 -11.40 -5.04 16.43
CA ASP A 115 -11.25 -4.34 15.18
C ASP A 115 -10.68 -2.92 15.35
N VAL A 116 -9.81 -2.53 14.42
CA VAL A 116 -9.56 -1.11 14.18
C VAL A 116 -10.89 -0.47 13.83
N LYS A 117 -11.29 0.55 14.59
CA LYS A 117 -12.56 1.27 14.37
C LYS A 117 -12.68 1.73 12.93
N ASN A 118 -13.78 1.42 12.29
CA ASN A 118 -14.10 1.76 10.92
C ASN A 118 -15.46 2.47 10.81
N ASP A 119 -15.84 2.86 9.59
CA ASP A 119 -17.07 3.58 9.29
C ASP A 119 -18.09 2.73 8.53
N GLU A 120 -18.06 1.41 8.67
CA GLU A 120 -19.05 0.53 8.04
C GLU A 120 -20.47 0.90 8.49
N GLY A 121 -21.37 1.00 7.51
CA GLY A 121 -22.77 1.39 7.74
C GLY A 121 -23.02 2.90 7.86
N LEU A 122 -21.97 3.73 8.02
CA LEU A 122 -22.13 5.18 8.09
C LEU A 122 -22.15 5.81 6.69
N ALA A 123 -22.97 6.85 6.52
CA ALA A 123 -22.86 7.73 5.36
C ALA A 123 -21.66 8.67 5.52
N SER A 124 -21.11 9.18 4.41
CA SER A 124 -20.00 10.14 4.46
C SER A 124 -20.35 11.45 5.17
N SER A 125 -21.63 11.78 5.28
CA SER A 125 -22.13 12.95 6.02
C SER A 125 -22.24 12.72 7.53
N ASP A 126 -22.22 11.47 8.00
CA ASP A 126 -22.39 11.17 9.41
C ASP A 126 -21.11 11.51 10.19
N PRO A 127 -21.19 11.88 11.46
CA PRO A 127 -20.00 12.10 12.28
C PRO A 127 -19.17 10.81 12.42
N PHE A 128 -17.85 10.96 12.26
CA PHE A 128 -16.91 9.84 12.45
C PHE A 128 -15.57 10.37 12.95
N GLU A 129 -15.02 9.69 13.93
CA GLU A 129 -13.67 9.93 14.45
C GLU A 129 -12.79 8.72 14.11
N PRO A 130 -11.68 8.92 13.39
CA PRO A 130 -10.75 7.84 13.06
C PRO A 130 -10.19 7.15 14.31
N TYR A 131 -9.78 5.91 14.15
CA TYR A 131 -9.05 5.17 15.18
C TYR A 131 -7.72 5.85 15.50
N THR A 132 -7.43 6.07 16.77
CA THR A 132 -6.23 6.75 17.27
C THR A 132 -5.32 5.86 18.11
N GLY A 133 -5.58 4.55 18.18
CA GLY A 133 -4.71 3.58 18.85
C GLY A 133 -3.40 3.34 18.09
N ASN A 134 -2.56 2.48 18.65
CA ASN A 134 -1.25 2.17 18.10
C ASN A 134 -1.38 1.39 16.79
N LEU A 135 -0.80 1.95 15.73
CA LEU A 135 -0.79 1.38 14.38
C LEU A 135 0.61 1.53 13.77
N ASP A 136 1.01 0.57 12.96
CA ASP A 136 2.15 0.71 12.07
C ASP A 136 1.86 1.85 11.07
N PRO A 137 2.72 2.87 10.96
CA PRO A 137 2.49 4.02 10.08
C PRO A 137 2.34 3.65 8.60
N ARG A 138 2.79 2.47 8.19
CA ARG A 138 2.61 1.98 6.81
C ARG A 138 1.16 1.69 6.47
N LEU A 139 0.27 1.55 7.47
CA LEU A 139 -1.17 1.40 7.22
C LEU A 139 -1.69 2.55 6.38
N ASP A 140 -1.42 3.78 6.76
CA ASP A 140 -1.95 4.97 6.09
C ASP A 140 -1.27 5.30 4.75
N TRP A 141 -0.22 4.57 4.40
CA TRP A 141 0.35 4.52 3.05
C TRP A 141 -0.21 3.36 2.19
N THR A 142 -0.81 2.37 2.83
CA THR A 142 -1.30 1.15 2.16
C THR A 142 -2.81 1.20 1.93
N VAL A 143 -3.56 1.72 2.90
CA VAL A 143 -5.02 1.68 2.96
C VAL A 143 -5.59 3.08 3.10
N GLY A 144 -6.55 3.42 2.24
CA GLY A 144 -7.38 4.61 2.41
C GLY A 144 -8.50 4.33 3.39
N ARG A 145 -8.55 5.09 4.48
CA ARG A 145 -9.55 4.99 5.54
C ARG A 145 -10.11 6.36 5.89
N ARG A 146 -11.37 6.40 6.28
CA ARG A 146 -12.11 7.66 6.49
C ARG A 146 -11.42 8.59 7.49
N GLY A 147 -11.37 9.89 7.15
CA GLY A 147 -10.80 10.95 7.98
C GLY A 147 -9.27 11.00 8.00
N ILE A 148 -8.61 10.18 7.19
CA ILE A 148 -7.15 10.17 7.05
C ILE A 148 -6.77 10.70 5.66
N PRO A 149 -5.72 11.53 5.52
CA PRO A 149 -5.29 12.05 4.23
C PRO A 149 -5.05 10.95 3.20
N PHE A 150 -5.68 11.08 2.04
CA PHE A 150 -5.48 10.19 0.91
C PHE A 150 -4.51 10.86 -0.08
N LEU A 151 -3.22 10.66 0.16
CA LEU A 151 -2.15 11.39 -0.53
C LEU A 151 -2.38 12.92 -0.44
N ASN A 152 -2.40 13.61 -1.58
CA ASN A 152 -2.71 15.03 -1.69
C ASN A 152 -4.12 15.30 -2.29
N TRP A 153 -4.99 14.29 -2.27
CA TRP A 153 -6.39 14.39 -2.73
C TRP A 153 -7.35 14.92 -1.63
N GLY A 154 -6.84 15.16 -0.42
CA GLY A 154 -7.65 15.50 0.76
C GLY A 154 -7.93 14.28 1.64
N ASP A 155 -8.74 14.49 2.69
CA ASP A 155 -9.12 13.42 3.59
C ASP A 155 -10.10 12.44 2.92
N HIS A 156 -9.89 11.15 3.15
CA HIS A 156 -10.78 10.12 2.64
C HIS A 156 -12.19 10.28 3.22
N PRO A 157 -13.24 10.44 2.38
CA PRO A 157 -14.59 10.80 2.86
C PRO A 157 -15.39 9.59 3.39
N GLY A 158 -14.87 8.37 3.31
CA GLY A 158 -15.60 7.16 3.64
C GLY A 158 -16.46 6.68 2.47
N ARG A 159 -17.71 6.33 2.75
CA ARG A 159 -18.65 5.63 1.86
C ARG A 159 -18.68 6.13 0.40
N ASN A 160 -18.54 7.42 0.17
CA ASN A 160 -18.60 7.98 -1.18
C ASN A 160 -17.49 7.47 -2.12
N TRP A 161 -16.39 6.96 -1.56
CA TRP A 161 -15.28 6.38 -2.31
C TRP A 161 -15.20 4.86 -2.18
N ILE A 162 -16.16 4.24 -1.51
CA ILE A 162 -16.23 2.79 -1.28
C ILE A 162 -17.34 2.19 -2.13
N ARG A 163 -17.02 1.14 -2.87
CA ARG A 163 -17.99 0.46 -3.73
C ARG A 163 -19.08 -0.25 -2.91
N ASP A 164 -18.65 -0.99 -1.90
CA ASP A 164 -19.53 -1.71 -0.99
C ASP A 164 -18.86 -1.83 0.38
N GLN A 165 -19.35 -1.09 1.37
CA GLN A 165 -18.78 -1.10 2.72
C GLN A 165 -18.86 -2.45 3.42
N SER A 166 -19.81 -3.29 3.07
CA SER A 166 -20.01 -4.61 3.66
C SER A 166 -19.15 -5.70 3.02
N PHE A 167 -18.47 -5.37 1.90
CA PHE A 167 -17.59 -6.31 1.21
C PHE A 167 -16.16 -6.14 1.68
N ALA A 168 -15.66 -7.06 2.47
CA ALA A 168 -14.31 -7.10 3.03
C ALA A 168 -14.02 -6.01 4.09
N GLY A 169 -14.35 -4.75 3.85
CA GLY A 169 -14.19 -3.63 4.76
C GLY A 169 -14.45 -2.28 4.07
N PRO A 170 -14.73 -1.22 4.83
CA PRO A 170 -15.04 0.10 4.29
C PRO A 170 -13.77 0.89 3.94
N TYR A 171 -12.91 0.31 3.12
CA TYR A 171 -11.58 0.82 2.80
C TYR A 171 -11.33 0.91 1.31
N THR A 172 -10.42 1.81 0.90
CA THR A 172 -9.90 1.86 -0.45
C THR A 172 -8.45 1.39 -0.50
N PHE A 173 -8.05 0.86 -1.63
CA PHE A 173 -6.65 0.62 -1.94
C PHE A 173 -5.94 1.97 -2.12
N LYS A 174 -4.72 2.12 -1.59
CA LYS A 174 -3.97 3.40 -1.64
C LYS A 174 -2.54 3.25 -2.13
N LYS A 175 -1.89 2.14 -1.84
CA LYS A 175 -0.45 1.96 -1.90
C LYS A 175 0.18 2.39 -3.23
N PHE A 176 -0.43 2.03 -4.36
CA PHE A 176 0.06 2.33 -5.70
C PHE A 176 -0.80 3.39 -6.40
N PHE A 177 -1.57 4.16 -5.64
CA PHE A 177 -2.40 5.20 -6.22
C PHE A 177 -1.57 6.47 -6.44
N ALA A 178 -1.70 7.07 -7.63
CA ALA A 178 -0.97 8.28 -7.98
C ALA A 178 -1.42 9.50 -7.17
N ALA A 179 -0.51 10.39 -6.86
CA ALA A 179 -0.85 11.68 -6.26
C ALA A 179 -1.57 12.57 -7.29
N ASN A 180 -2.32 13.56 -6.79
CA ASN A 180 -2.96 14.56 -7.62
C ASN A 180 -1.87 15.41 -8.31
N GLY A 181 -1.88 15.42 -9.63
CA GLY A 181 -0.86 16.05 -10.45
C GLY A 181 0.12 15.06 -11.11
N ASP A 182 0.26 13.86 -10.57
CA ASP A 182 0.87 12.74 -11.29
C ASP A 182 -0.24 12.09 -12.11
N ASN A 183 -0.06 11.70 -13.32
CA ASN A 183 -1.06 11.20 -14.28
C ASN A 183 -2.14 10.26 -13.72
N ALA A 184 -2.84 10.73 -12.69
CA ALA A 184 -3.83 9.99 -11.93
C ALA A 184 -5.06 9.68 -12.79
N GLY A 185 -5.11 8.56 -13.39
CA GLY A 185 -6.27 8.13 -14.17
C GLY A 185 -5.92 7.06 -15.19
N ALA A 186 -4.66 6.84 -15.41
CA ALA A 186 -4.22 5.82 -16.36
C ALA A 186 -3.07 4.97 -15.83
N GLU A 187 -2.36 5.42 -14.81
CA GLU A 187 -1.04 4.87 -14.54
C GLU A 187 -0.71 5.02 -13.06
N SER A 188 -0.35 3.93 -12.43
CA SER A 188 0.34 3.95 -11.16
C SER A 188 1.85 3.79 -11.36
N PRO A 189 2.65 4.26 -10.43
CA PRO A 189 4.09 4.07 -10.45
C PRO A 189 4.48 2.61 -10.36
#